data_74dafc1dbb46681d8d5ac499197569c1
#
_entry.id   74dafc1dbb46681d8d5ac499197569c1
#
_cell.length_a   1.000
_cell.length_b   1.000
_cell.length_c   1.000
_cell.angle_alpha   90.00
_cell.angle_beta   90.00
_cell.angle_gamma   90.00
#
_symmetry.space_group_name_H-M   'P 1'
#
loop_
_entity.id
_entity.type
_entity.pdbx_description
1 polymer ?
#
loop_
_entity_poly.entity_id
_entity_poly.type
_entity_poly.pdbx_seq_one_letter_code
_entity_poly.pdbx_strand_id
1 'polypeptide(L)'
;MTRRFTMLVFGVVMLLITAVGLVVVWSQHDDEKPVTILGTWTAGQADQFEEVLLSKVQAGDPPDIVIMPGLGELAEYAGRDLLEPLDKLYDPQEYDAPWMPPASSPGHVYWVPVKADLKSIVWYREGDTPPTSPAPLGSWCIGMGDDGTSGWPGTDWIEDLVLQRAGPDKYEKWALGKGKSKWWSSDTVRTAWEAWDGLLRQNPEAARRALLTDHRGAPDGKGLLFDDRRACGLEHQGSFALSLYGLAAPRARLTDSAPLLPEGGGRVQAHEVSGDFAALLSDRPEARDLIEKLASRKGQQEWVDRAHVFSANRRVTPPDDAVRGEIARRLARGPHCLDASDVMAPAVRDAFYEAALLTVARAAAGRDAGIGDLLRDVQKVQDAQSAQGGMAPETVCSRK
;
A
#
# COMPACT_ATOMS: atom_id res chain seq x y z
N MET A 1 54.71 8.61 -20.58
CA MET A 1 53.79 9.51 -19.85
C MET A 1 52.36 9.03 -20.09
N THR A 2 51.85 8.16 -19.28
CA THR A 2 50.53 7.51 -19.42
C THR A 2 49.64 8.06 -18.34
N ARG A 3 48.65 8.88 -18.72
CA ARG A 3 47.56 9.33 -17.86
C ARG A 3 46.59 8.17 -17.69
N ARG A 4 46.50 7.64 -16.47
CA ARG A 4 45.45 6.70 -16.03
C ARG A 4 44.20 7.52 -15.77
N PHE A 5 43.16 7.30 -16.56
CA PHE A 5 41.77 7.69 -16.27
C PHE A 5 41.24 6.69 -15.24
N THR A 6 40.94 7.18 -14.05
CA THR A 6 40.22 6.40 -13.05
C THR A 6 38.72 6.65 -13.28
N MET A 7 38.04 5.71 -13.94
CA MET A 7 36.58 5.67 -13.98
C MET A 7 36.06 5.23 -12.61
N LEU A 8 35.31 6.09 -11.97
CA LEU A 8 34.45 5.74 -10.83
C LEU A 8 33.31 4.86 -11.34
N VAL A 9 33.39 3.57 -11.09
CA VAL A 9 32.29 2.63 -11.35
C VAL A 9 31.49 2.54 -10.04
N PHE A 10 30.30 3.12 -10.03
CA PHE A 10 29.29 2.80 -9.02
C PHE A 10 28.78 1.38 -9.28
N GLY A 11 29.37 0.42 -8.59
CA GLY A 11 28.93 -0.96 -8.63
C GLY A 11 27.80 -1.20 -7.61
N VAL A 12 26.56 -1.17 -8.06
CA VAL A 12 25.47 -1.83 -7.34
C VAL A 12 25.63 -3.32 -7.61
N VAL A 13 26.18 -4.06 -6.66
CA VAL A 13 26.19 -5.52 -6.73
C VAL A 13 24.86 -6.01 -6.18
N MET A 14 23.93 -6.31 -7.08
CA MET A 14 22.71 -7.04 -6.78
C MET A 14 23.07 -8.51 -6.63
N LEU A 15 23.28 -8.97 -5.40
CA LEU A 15 23.35 -10.40 -5.11
C LEU A 15 21.90 -10.90 -4.95
N LEU A 16 21.38 -11.51 -6.01
CA LEU A 16 20.16 -12.33 -5.97
C LEU A 16 20.44 -13.59 -5.15
N ILE A 17 20.21 -13.50 -3.85
CA ILE A 17 20.01 -14.69 -3.01
C ILE A 17 18.51 -14.85 -2.87
N THR A 18 18.01 -15.96 -3.36
CA THR A 18 16.62 -16.41 -3.21
C THR A 18 16.23 -16.40 -1.73
N ALA A 19 15.18 -15.64 -1.41
CA ALA A 19 14.57 -15.39 -0.11
C ALA A 19 15.14 -14.16 0.63
N VAL A 20 14.35 -13.07 0.63
CA VAL A 20 14.56 -11.76 1.30
C VAL A 20 15.64 -10.88 0.64
N GLY A 21 15.19 -9.83 -0.05
CA GLY A 21 16.10 -8.89 -0.73
C GLY A 21 16.88 -8.00 0.25
N LEU A 22 18.07 -8.41 0.63
CA LEU A 22 19.03 -7.55 1.33
C LEU A 22 19.72 -6.68 0.28
N VAL A 23 19.45 -5.38 0.25
CA VAL A 23 20.21 -4.42 -0.57
C VAL A 23 21.37 -3.90 0.26
N VAL A 24 22.60 -4.27 -0.12
CA VAL A 24 23.82 -3.76 0.51
C VAL A 24 24.34 -2.58 -0.30
N VAL A 25 24.32 -1.38 0.28
CA VAL A 25 24.94 -0.20 -0.31
C VAL A 25 26.36 -0.05 0.23
N TRP A 26 27.34 -0.13 -0.65
CA TRP A 26 28.76 0.05 -0.27
C TRP A 26 29.11 1.54 -0.27
N SER A 27 29.60 2.03 0.87
CA SER A 27 30.30 3.31 0.98
C SER A 27 31.81 3.05 0.80
N GLN A 28 32.48 3.85 -0.03
CA GLN A 28 33.93 3.79 -0.21
C GLN A 28 34.64 4.62 0.87
N HIS A 29 34.58 4.16 2.12
CA HIS A 29 35.56 4.58 3.15
C HIS A 29 36.00 3.33 3.85
N ASP A 30 37.32 3.17 3.98
CA ASP A 30 37.96 2.04 4.64
C ASP A 30 37.42 1.89 6.06
N ASP A 31 36.99 0.68 6.44
CA ASP A 31 36.53 0.22 7.75
C ASP A 31 35.09 0.49 8.19
N GLU A 32 34.23 1.14 7.41
CA GLU A 32 32.82 1.33 7.76
C GLU A 32 31.95 0.13 7.31
N LYS A 33 31.18 -0.43 8.26
CA LYS A 33 30.19 -1.48 7.93
C LYS A 33 29.12 -0.90 6.98
N PRO A 34 28.73 -1.61 5.91
CA PRO A 34 27.70 -1.13 4.99
C PRO A 34 26.37 -0.91 5.73
N VAL A 35 25.60 0.09 5.30
CA VAL A 35 24.22 0.29 5.77
C VAL A 35 23.35 -0.80 5.19
N THR A 36 22.57 -1.47 6.05
CA THR A 36 21.66 -2.54 5.67
C THR A 36 20.22 -2.02 5.59
N ILE A 37 19.56 -2.32 4.47
CA ILE A 37 18.12 -1.99 4.27
C ILE A 37 17.37 -3.30 4.08
N LEU A 38 16.28 -3.47 4.81
CA LEU A 38 15.30 -4.52 4.57
C LEU A 38 14.02 -3.89 4.03
N GLY A 39 13.55 -4.33 2.87
CA GLY A 39 12.36 -3.79 2.21
C GLY A 39 11.44 -4.86 1.64
N THR A 40 10.15 -4.55 1.55
CA THR A 40 9.08 -5.45 1.05
C THR A 40 8.92 -5.44 -0.47
N TRP A 41 9.86 -4.85 -1.22
CA TRP A 41 9.71 -4.60 -2.66
C TRP A 41 9.75 -5.82 -3.58
N THR A 42 10.05 -6.97 -3.06
CA THR A 42 10.05 -8.20 -3.85
C THR A 42 8.73 -8.93 -3.70
N ALA A 43 8.02 -9.05 -4.81
CA ALA A 43 6.80 -9.82 -4.91
C ALA A 43 6.93 -11.22 -4.27
N GLY A 44 5.97 -11.61 -3.45
CA GLY A 44 5.89 -12.96 -2.89
C GLY A 44 6.67 -13.20 -1.59
N GLN A 45 7.10 -12.18 -0.86
CA GLN A 45 7.91 -12.35 0.35
C GLN A 45 7.43 -11.52 1.56
N ALA A 46 6.24 -10.95 1.51
CA ALA A 46 5.74 -10.14 2.62
C ALA A 46 5.67 -10.94 3.93
N ASP A 47 5.22 -12.20 3.89
CA ASP A 47 5.13 -13.08 5.06
C ASP A 47 6.49 -13.41 5.67
N GLN A 48 7.49 -13.67 4.81
CA GLN A 48 8.85 -13.94 5.26
C GLN A 48 9.55 -12.68 5.75
N PHE A 49 9.12 -11.50 5.27
CA PHE A 49 9.70 -10.23 5.66
C PHE A 49 9.56 -9.97 7.16
N GLU A 50 8.36 -10.10 7.69
CA GLU A 50 8.09 -9.87 9.11
C GLU A 50 8.82 -10.89 9.99
N GLU A 51 8.77 -12.18 9.63
CA GLU A 51 9.49 -13.23 10.35
C GLU A 51 11.01 -13.01 10.35
N VAL A 52 11.57 -12.60 9.21
CA VAL A 52 13.00 -12.30 9.09
C VAL A 52 13.36 -11.07 9.90
N LEU A 53 12.58 -10.00 9.84
CA LEU A 53 12.81 -8.79 10.61
C LEU A 53 12.77 -9.09 12.12
N LEU A 54 11.73 -9.77 12.59
CA LEU A 54 11.58 -10.15 13.98
C LEU A 54 12.75 -11.07 14.45
N SER A 55 13.13 -12.03 13.62
CA SER A 55 14.25 -12.92 13.91
C SER A 55 15.58 -12.13 14.07
N LYS A 56 15.84 -11.18 13.18
CA LYS A 56 17.02 -10.32 13.26
C LYS A 56 17.00 -9.42 14.49
N VAL A 57 15.87 -8.81 14.79
CA VAL A 57 15.69 -7.98 16.00
C VAL A 57 15.92 -8.81 17.25
N GLN A 58 15.36 -10.03 17.35
CA GLN A 58 15.54 -10.93 18.48
C GLN A 58 16.99 -11.42 18.61
N ALA A 59 17.69 -11.59 17.49
CA ALA A 59 19.10 -11.96 17.48
C ALA A 59 20.05 -10.81 17.87
N GLY A 60 19.54 -9.58 18.04
CA GLY A 60 20.33 -8.38 18.32
C GLY A 60 21.16 -7.89 17.11
N ASP A 61 20.77 -8.27 15.90
CA ASP A 61 21.39 -7.87 14.63
C ASP A 61 20.33 -7.35 13.65
N PRO A 62 19.56 -6.30 14.02
CA PRO A 62 18.54 -5.73 13.16
C PRO A 62 19.17 -5.07 11.93
N PRO A 63 18.43 -4.93 10.80
CA PRO A 63 18.85 -4.04 9.73
C PRO A 63 18.88 -2.60 10.23
N ASP A 64 19.69 -1.75 9.59
CA ASP A 64 19.75 -0.34 9.96
C ASP A 64 18.44 0.40 9.60
N ILE A 65 17.89 0.08 8.43
CA ILE A 65 16.68 0.70 7.87
C ILE A 65 15.69 -0.38 7.47
N VAL A 66 14.43 -0.15 7.77
CA VAL A 66 13.32 -0.93 7.25
C VAL A 66 12.45 -0.06 6.34
N ILE A 67 11.94 -0.64 5.24
CA ILE A 67 11.00 0.04 4.34
C ILE A 67 9.82 -0.88 4.10
N MET A 68 8.61 -0.42 4.46
CA MET A 68 7.40 -1.22 4.38
C MET A 68 6.16 -0.34 4.15
N PRO A 69 5.06 -0.88 3.59
CA PRO A 69 3.81 -0.15 3.40
C PRO A 69 3.03 0.01 4.70
N GLY A 70 3.10 -0.95 5.61
CA GLY A 70 2.28 -1.04 6.81
C GLY A 70 2.68 -0.05 7.90
N LEU A 71 1.94 1.03 8.04
CA LEU A 71 2.07 1.96 9.15
C LEU A 71 1.66 1.34 10.49
N GLY A 72 0.76 0.34 10.46
CA GLY A 72 0.37 -0.40 11.65
C GLY A 72 1.53 -1.15 12.29
N GLU A 73 2.38 -1.81 11.48
CA GLU A 73 3.60 -2.46 11.96
C GLU A 73 4.62 -1.46 12.49
N LEU A 74 4.86 -0.36 11.75
CA LEU A 74 5.79 0.67 12.20
C LEU A 74 5.35 1.30 13.52
N ALA A 75 4.05 1.51 13.70
CA ALA A 75 3.48 2.00 14.93
C ALA A 75 3.65 1.00 16.09
N GLU A 76 3.52 -0.30 15.82
CA GLU A 76 3.80 -1.35 16.82
C GLU A 76 5.28 -1.36 17.21
N TYR A 77 6.20 -1.29 16.22
CA TYR A 77 7.64 -1.24 16.50
C TYR A 77 8.04 0.02 17.28
N ALA A 78 7.48 1.18 16.92
CA ALA A 78 7.70 2.42 17.67
C ALA A 78 7.17 2.32 19.11
N GLY A 79 6.00 1.70 19.32
CA GLY A 79 5.42 1.46 20.64
C GLY A 79 6.22 0.48 21.52
N ARG A 80 7.11 -0.30 20.90
CA ARG A 80 8.04 -1.24 21.58
C ARG A 80 9.46 -0.71 21.71
N ASP A 81 9.68 0.58 21.43
CA ASP A 81 10.99 1.24 21.44
C ASP A 81 12.04 0.56 20.51
N LEU A 82 11.57 0.04 19.37
CA LEU A 82 12.43 -0.61 18.37
C LEU A 82 12.85 0.33 17.24
N LEU A 83 12.25 1.52 17.14
CA LEU A 83 12.56 2.51 16.13
C LEU A 83 13.24 3.74 16.72
N GLU A 84 14.19 4.28 15.97
CA GLU A 84 14.88 5.51 16.31
C GLU A 84 14.12 6.74 15.79
N PRO A 85 14.05 7.84 16.56
CA PRO A 85 13.38 9.08 16.13
C PRO A 85 14.06 9.74 14.92
N LEU A 86 13.22 10.26 14.01
CA LEU A 86 13.64 10.94 12.77
C LEU A 86 13.46 12.47 12.81
N ASP A 87 13.22 13.08 13.96
CA ASP A 87 12.71 14.46 14.15
C ASP A 87 13.45 15.57 13.40
N LYS A 88 14.68 15.35 12.98
CA LYS A 88 15.51 16.35 12.29
C LYS A 88 16.03 15.88 10.93
N LEU A 89 15.59 14.71 10.49
CA LEU A 89 16.11 14.08 9.28
C LEU A 89 15.26 14.37 8.03
N TYR A 90 14.21 15.19 8.16
CA TYR A 90 13.34 15.58 7.05
C TYR A 90 12.77 16.98 7.28
N ASP A 91 12.31 17.62 6.21
CA ASP A 91 11.55 18.89 6.29
C ASP A 91 10.05 18.59 6.30
N PRO A 92 9.34 18.75 7.44
CA PRO A 92 7.91 18.48 7.52
C PRO A 92 7.08 19.35 6.59
N GLN A 93 7.62 20.49 6.13
CA GLN A 93 6.94 21.37 5.17
C GLN A 93 6.95 20.82 3.74
N GLU A 94 7.70 19.77 3.47
CA GLU A 94 7.72 19.10 2.17
C GLU A 94 6.64 18.04 2.01
N TYR A 95 5.97 17.68 3.09
CA TYR A 95 4.95 16.65 3.12
C TYR A 95 3.65 17.21 3.69
N ASP A 96 2.53 16.76 3.13
CA ASP A 96 1.20 17.09 3.63
C ASP A 96 0.55 15.85 4.28
N ALA A 97 -0.44 16.05 5.13
CA ALA A 97 -1.29 14.96 5.57
C ALA A 97 -1.96 14.30 4.35
N PRO A 98 -2.13 12.98 4.34
CA PRO A 98 -1.98 12.04 5.45
C PRO A 98 -0.57 11.42 5.56
N TRP A 99 0.37 11.76 4.67
CA TRP A 99 1.70 11.14 4.57
C TRP A 99 2.58 11.36 5.79
N MET A 100 2.49 12.58 6.34
CA MET A 100 3.20 12.97 7.57
C MET A 100 2.17 13.39 8.61
N PRO A 101 1.56 12.47 9.32
CA PRO A 101 0.71 12.81 10.43
C PRO A 101 1.53 13.59 11.47
N PRO A 102 0.90 14.55 12.18
CA PRO A 102 1.57 15.27 13.26
C PRO A 102 2.17 14.25 14.24
N ALA A 103 3.33 14.60 14.79
CA ALA A 103 4.05 13.75 15.72
C ALA A 103 3.10 13.28 16.83
N SER A 104 2.84 11.98 16.86
CA SER A 104 2.05 11.35 17.92
C SER A 104 2.85 11.34 19.24
N SER A 105 2.16 11.34 20.37
CA SER A 105 2.80 11.23 21.68
C SER A 105 3.85 10.10 21.73
N PRO A 106 5.10 10.37 22.14
CA PRO A 106 5.60 11.50 22.88
C PRO A 106 6.22 12.66 22.07
N GLY A 107 5.78 12.93 20.84
CA GLY A 107 6.25 14.07 20.06
C GLY A 107 7.35 13.76 19.05
N HIS A 108 7.61 12.47 18.76
CA HIS A 108 8.61 12.04 17.80
C HIS A 108 7.99 11.50 16.52
N VAL A 109 8.70 11.64 15.41
CA VAL A 109 8.39 11.00 14.14
C VAL A 109 9.34 9.84 13.94
N TYR A 110 8.80 8.68 13.56
CA TYR A 110 9.56 7.44 13.45
C TYR A 110 9.68 6.90 12.02
N TRP A 111 8.96 7.47 11.07
CA TRP A 111 9.00 7.06 9.66
C TRP A 111 8.83 8.24 8.72
N VAL A 112 9.34 8.08 7.51
CA VAL A 112 9.17 9.03 6.40
C VAL A 112 8.64 8.31 5.17
N PRO A 113 7.70 8.89 4.41
CA PRO A 113 7.24 8.29 3.17
C PRO A 113 8.34 8.38 2.10
N VAL A 114 8.65 7.26 1.48
CA VAL A 114 9.65 7.19 0.40
C VAL A 114 9.02 6.89 -0.97
N LYS A 115 7.77 6.43 -0.98
CA LYS A 115 6.97 6.18 -2.17
C LYS A 115 5.52 6.49 -1.86
N ALA A 116 4.76 6.91 -2.88
CA ALA A 116 3.33 7.14 -2.80
C ALA A 116 2.62 6.39 -3.92
N ASP A 117 1.41 5.91 -3.65
CA ASP A 117 0.51 5.34 -4.64
C ASP A 117 -0.88 5.94 -4.49
N LEU A 118 -1.50 6.25 -5.63
CA LEU A 118 -2.89 6.67 -5.72
C LEU A 118 -3.77 5.42 -5.80
N LYS A 119 -4.79 5.38 -4.97
CA LYS A 119 -5.85 4.36 -4.98
C LYS A 119 -7.22 4.99 -5.28
N SER A 120 -8.31 4.25 -5.14
CA SER A 120 -9.67 4.69 -5.53
C SER A 120 -9.75 5.04 -7.01
N ILE A 121 -9.04 4.29 -7.83
CA ILE A 121 -9.00 4.43 -9.29
C ILE A 121 -9.32 3.12 -9.99
N VAL A 122 -9.78 3.24 -11.23
CA VAL A 122 -10.03 2.11 -12.12
C VAL A 122 -9.24 2.29 -13.40
N TRP A 123 -8.48 1.27 -13.72
CA TRP A 123 -7.71 1.18 -14.95
C TRP A 123 -8.56 0.62 -16.09
N TYR A 124 -8.33 1.13 -17.31
CA TYR A 124 -8.91 0.63 -18.55
C TYR A 124 -7.93 0.84 -19.72
N ARG A 125 -8.17 0.19 -20.86
CA ARG A 125 -7.28 0.28 -22.02
C ARG A 125 -7.54 1.55 -22.81
N GLU A 126 -6.49 2.12 -23.38
CA GLU A 126 -6.63 3.20 -24.37
C GLU A 126 -7.51 2.76 -25.54
N GLY A 127 -8.43 3.64 -25.93
CA GLY A 127 -9.43 3.35 -26.96
C GLY A 127 -10.73 2.77 -26.43
N ASP A 128 -10.75 2.23 -25.22
CA ASP A 128 -12.00 1.83 -24.54
C ASP A 128 -12.66 3.07 -23.91
N THR A 129 -13.98 3.01 -23.77
CA THR A 129 -14.73 4.01 -23.01
C THR A 129 -15.09 3.42 -21.65
N PRO A 130 -14.59 3.99 -20.54
CA PRO A 130 -14.96 3.47 -19.22
C PRO A 130 -16.46 3.66 -19.00
N PRO A 131 -17.12 2.69 -18.32
CA PRO A 131 -18.51 2.89 -17.93
C PRO A 131 -18.62 4.07 -16.95
N THR A 132 -19.79 4.69 -16.90
CA THR A 132 -20.12 5.78 -15.97
C THR A 132 -21.04 5.33 -14.83
N SER A 133 -21.26 4.03 -14.72
CA SER A 133 -22.13 3.37 -13.74
C SER A 133 -21.54 2.01 -13.37
N PRO A 134 -22.01 1.39 -12.27
CA PRO A 134 -21.51 0.09 -11.82
C PRO A 134 -21.48 -0.96 -12.92
N ALA A 135 -20.34 -1.66 -13.05
CA ALA A 135 -20.12 -2.68 -14.04
C ALA A 135 -20.30 -4.08 -13.43
N PRO A 136 -20.81 -5.08 -14.23
CA PRO A 136 -20.96 -6.44 -13.75
C PRO A 136 -19.60 -7.10 -13.48
N LEU A 137 -19.56 -8.12 -12.60
CA LEU A 137 -18.33 -8.80 -12.19
C LEU A 137 -17.48 -9.27 -13.37
N GLY A 138 -18.07 -9.73 -14.45
CA GLY A 138 -17.34 -10.22 -15.63
C GLY A 138 -16.53 -9.14 -16.37
N SER A 139 -16.79 -7.87 -16.14
CA SER A 139 -16.03 -6.74 -16.71
C SER A 139 -14.72 -6.47 -15.95
N TRP A 140 -14.60 -6.97 -14.72
CA TRP A 140 -13.49 -6.67 -13.84
C TRP A 140 -12.39 -7.72 -13.90
N CYS A 141 -11.16 -7.24 -14.04
CA CYS A 141 -9.93 -8.02 -13.88
C CYS A 141 -9.59 -8.05 -12.39
N ILE A 142 -9.86 -9.16 -11.73
CA ILE A 142 -9.63 -9.32 -10.30
C ILE A 142 -8.68 -10.50 -10.07
N GLY A 143 -7.69 -10.29 -9.22
CA GLY A 143 -6.83 -11.31 -8.66
C GLY A 143 -6.75 -11.13 -7.15
N MET A 144 -6.99 -12.20 -6.39
CA MET A 144 -6.99 -12.20 -4.93
C MET A 144 -5.70 -12.74 -4.34
N GLY A 145 -4.88 -13.39 -5.17
CA GLY A 145 -3.65 -14.03 -4.72
C GLY A 145 -2.51 -13.04 -4.57
N ASP A 146 -1.77 -13.15 -3.49
CA ASP A 146 -0.51 -12.49 -3.18
C ASP A 146 0.23 -13.28 -2.09
N ASP A 147 0.47 -14.57 -2.35
CA ASP A 147 1.09 -15.48 -1.39
C ASP A 147 0.42 -15.39 0.00
N GLY A 148 1.13 -15.13 1.06
CA GLY A 148 0.58 -15.07 2.41
C GLY A 148 -0.17 -13.80 2.76
N THR A 149 -0.04 -12.75 1.96
CA THR A 149 -0.89 -11.54 2.07
C THR A 149 -2.13 -11.60 1.18
N SER A 150 -2.43 -12.77 0.60
CA SER A 150 -3.63 -12.99 -0.21
C SER A 150 -4.89 -12.50 0.51
N GLY A 151 -5.71 -11.74 -0.21
CA GLY A 151 -6.93 -11.12 0.35
C GLY A 151 -6.90 -9.60 0.33
N TRP A 152 -5.72 -8.96 0.41
CA TRP A 152 -5.62 -7.51 0.36
C TRP A 152 -6.24 -6.88 -0.91
N PRO A 153 -6.20 -7.50 -2.11
CA PRO A 153 -6.91 -6.90 -3.24
C PRO A 153 -8.42 -6.80 -3.05
N GLY A 154 -8.98 -7.65 -2.17
CA GLY A 154 -10.39 -7.58 -1.80
C GLY A 154 -10.67 -6.52 -0.74
N THR A 155 -9.73 -6.27 0.18
CA THR A 155 -9.90 -5.19 1.15
C THR A 155 -9.89 -3.83 0.49
N ASP A 156 -9.07 -3.61 -0.54
CA ASP A 156 -9.09 -2.38 -1.35
C ASP A 156 -10.48 -2.03 -1.88
N TRP A 157 -11.27 -3.02 -2.31
CA TRP A 157 -12.65 -2.80 -2.72
C TRP A 157 -13.56 -2.38 -1.58
N ILE A 158 -13.40 -3.01 -0.42
CA ILE A 158 -14.22 -2.75 0.76
C ILE A 158 -13.88 -1.39 1.35
N GLU A 159 -12.61 -1.05 1.40
CA GLU A 159 -12.08 0.22 1.87
C GLU A 159 -12.60 1.37 1.02
N ASP A 160 -12.44 1.27 -0.29
CA ASP A 160 -12.95 2.27 -1.22
C ASP A 160 -14.48 2.42 -1.12
N LEU A 161 -15.23 1.32 -0.99
CA LEU A 161 -16.67 1.35 -0.75
C LEU A 161 -17.02 2.08 0.56
N VAL A 162 -16.29 1.84 1.64
CA VAL A 162 -16.49 2.56 2.91
C VAL A 162 -16.19 4.04 2.73
N LEU A 163 -15.06 4.38 2.12
CA LEU A 163 -14.64 5.76 1.90
C LEU A 163 -15.66 6.53 1.06
N GLN A 164 -16.04 5.99 -0.10
CA GLN A 164 -16.93 6.69 -1.03
C GLN A 164 -18.37 6.83 -0.53
N ARG A 165 -18.84 5.90 0.32
CA ARG A 165 -20.21 5.94 0.87
C ARG A 165 -20.33 6.71 2.17
N ALA A 166 -19.36 6.56 3.05
CA ALA A 166 -19.42 7.10 4.40
C ALA A 166 -18.61 8.40 4.59
N GLY A 167 -17.67 8.66 3.69
CA GLY A 167 -16.78 9.82 3.71
C GLY A 167 -15.59 9.67 4.65
N PRO A 168 -14.61 10.60 4.54
CA PRO A 168 -13.33 10.52 5.24
C PRO A 168 -13.43 10.42 6.77
N ASP A 169 -14.37 11.14 7.40
CA ASP A 169 -14.50 11.14 8.87
C ASP A 169 -14.88 9.78 9.45
N LYS A 170 -15.76 9.04 8.78
CA LYS A 170 -16.17 7.69 9.25
C LYS A 170 -15.13 6.65 8.86
N TYR A 171 -14.55 6.80 7.68
CA TYR A 171 -13.45 5.98 7.21
C TYR A 171 -12.27 6.01 8.20
N GLU A 172 -11.79 7.21 8.58
CA GLU A 172 -10.71 7.39 9.54
C GLU A 172 -11.01 6.74 10.89
N LYS A 173 -12.23 6.92 11.41
CA LYS A 173 -12.62 6.32 12.69
C LYS A 173 -12.64 4.81 12.64
N TRP A 174 -13.09 4.25 11.52
CA TRP A 174 -13.07 2.80 11.31
C TRP A 174 -11.64 2.27 11.18
N ALA A 175 -10.84 2.85 10.29
CA ALA A 175 -9.45 2.44 10.05
C ALA A 175 -8.63 2.43 11.35
N LEU A 176 -8.81 3.44 12.21
CA LEU A 176 -8.09 3.57 13.47
C LEU A 176 -8.80 2.93 14.68
N GLY A 177 -9.94 2.28 14.48
CA GLY A 177 -10.71 1.72 15.59
C GLY A 177 -11.15 2.77 16.63
N LYS A 178 -11.23 4.05 16.27
CA LYS A 178 -11.47 5.16 17.20
C LYS A 178 -12.92 5.26 17.64
N GLY A 179 -13.12 5.59 18.92
CA GLY A 179 -14.41 5.84 19.52
C GLY A 179 -14.98 4.60 20.24
N LYS A 180 -16.24 4.71 20.70
CA LYS A 180 -16.94 3.63 21.43
C LYS A 180 -17.69 2.67 20.49
N SER A 181 -17.64 2.92 19.19
CA SER A 181 -18.39 2.16 18.19
C SER A 181 -17.66 0.87 17.84
N LYS A 182 -18.41 -0.21 17.75
CA LYS A 182 -17.92 -1.45 17.14
C LYS A 182 -17.99 -1.31 15.63
N TRP A 183 -16.94 -0.74 15.04
CA TRP A 183 -16.92 -0.31 13.64
C TRP A 183 -17.16 -1.45 12.66
N TRP A 184 -16.56 -2.62 12.89
CA TRP A 184 -16.73 -3.79 12.02
C TRP A 184 -18.18 -4.28 12.00
N SER A 185 -18.91 -4.14 13.10
CA SER A 185 -20.35 -4.50 13.17
C SER A 185 -21.28 -3.34 12.82
N SER A 186 -20.74 -2.19 12.40
CA SER A 186 -21.55 -1.01 12.01
C SER A 186 -22.23 -1.20 10.66
N ASP A 187 -23.35 -0.51 10.45
CA ASP A 187 -24.02 -0.49 9.15
C ASP A 187 -23.10 0.08 8.05
N THR A 188 -22.22 1.01 8.39
CA THR A 188 -21.25 1.60 7.46
C THR A 188 -20.37 0.55 6.80
N VAL A 189 -19.73 -0.30 7.60
CA VAL A 189 -18.84 -1.36 7.10
C VAL A 189 -19.64 -2.52 6.52
N ARG A 190 -20.72 -2.93 7.19
CA ARG A 190 -21.56 -4.03 6.76
C ARG A 190 -22.13 -3.80 5.35
N THR A 191 -22.69 -2.62 5.06
CA THR A 191 -23.27 -2.34 3.75
C THR A 191 -22.24 -2.23 2.63
N ALA A 192 -20.99 -1.79 2.92
CA ALA A 192 -19.89 -1.85 1.97
C ALA A 192 -19.53 -3.30 1.62
N TRP A 193 -19.46 -4.15 2.64
CA TRP A 193 -19.16 -5.57 2.46
C TRP A 193 -20.28 -6.32 1.71
N GLU A 194 -21.54 -6.04 2.06
CA GLU A 194 -22.71 -6.61 1.37
C GLU A 194 -22.72 -6.24 -0.13
N ALA A 195 -22.30 -5.03 -0.47
CA ALA A 195 -22.19 -4.60 -1.87
C ALA A 195 -21.07 -5.34 -2.61
N TRP A 196 -19.92 -5.56 -1.96
CA TRP A 196 -18.84 -6.37 -2.50
C TRP A 196 -19.27 -7.83 -2.71
N ASP A 197 -19.88 -8.47 -1.70
CA ASP A 197 -20.44 -9.83 -1.82
C ASP A 197 -21.50 -9.91 -2.93
N GLY A 198 -22.37 -8.90 -3.02
CA GLY A 198 -23.39 -8.80 -4.06
C GLY A 198 -22.80 -8.78 -5.47
N LEU A 199 -21.70 -8.08 -5.68
CA LEU A 199 -20.94 -8.09 -6.94
C LEU A 199 -20.38 -9.50 -7.24
N LEU A 200 -19.70 -10.11 -6.28
CA LEU A 200 -19.07 -11.42 -6.42
C LEU A 200 -20.10 -12.52 -6.77
N ARG A 201 -21.26 -12.48 -6.14
CA ARG A 201 -22.34 -13.46 -6.33
C ARG A 201 -23.04 -13.38 -7.68
N GLN A 202 -22.86 -12.29 -8.43
CA GLN A 202 -23.37 -12.21 -9.80
C GLN A 202 -22.83 -13.31 -10.71
N ASN A 203 -21.61 -13.77 -10.47
CA ASN A 203 -20.97 -14.77 -11.28
C ASN A 203 -19.96 -15.62 -10.45
N PRO A 204 -20.41 -16.73 -9.84
CA PRO A 204 -19.55 -17.59 -9.02
C PRO A 204 -18.30 -18.10 -9.74
N GLU A 205 -18.38 -18.32 -11.06
CA GLU A 205 -17.22 -18.76 -11.85
C GLU A 205 -16.20 -17.63 -12.01
N ALA A 206 -16.62 -16.38 -12.17
CA ALA A 206 -15.72 -15.22 -12.16
C ALA A 206 -15.09 -15.02 -10.77
N ALA A 207 -15.86 -15.20 -9.70
CA ALA A 207 -15.34 -15.18 -8.33
C ALA A 207 -14.30 -16.28 -8.10
N ARG A 208 -14.53 -17.49 -8.63
CA ARG A 208 -13.55 -18.59 -8.57
C ARG A 208 -12.26 -18.24 -9.32
N ARG A 209 -12.37 -17.65 -10.50
CA ARG A 209 -11.18 -17.19 -11.25
C ARG A 209 -10.42 -16.12 -10.48
N ALA A 210 -11.11 -15.15 -9.88
CA ALA A 210 -10.48 -14.12 -9.04
C ALA A 210 -9.70 -14.74 -7.87
N LEU A 211 -10.29 -15.70 -7.17
CA LEU A 211 -9.66 -16.41 -6.06
C LEU A 211 -8.36 -17.13 -6.45
N LEU A 212 -8.31 -17.68 -7.66
CA LEU A 212 -7.17 -18.47 -8.17
C LEU A 212 -6.18 -17.63 -9.00
N THR A 213 -6.35 -16.33 -9.05
CA THR A 213 -5.53 -15.43 -9.83
C THR A 213 -4.68 -14.57 -8.91
N ASP A 214 -3.38 -14.49 -9.21
CA ASP A 214 -2.48 -13.54 -8.59
C ASP A 214 -2.82 -12.11 -9.07
N HIS A 215 -2.80 -11.13 -8.18
CA HIS A 215 -3.11 -9.73 -8.48
C HIS A 215 -2.14 -9.11 -9.51
N ARG A 216 -0.92 -9.62 -9.58
CA ARG A 216 0.11 -9.21 -10.55
C ARG A 216 -0.15 -9.76 -11.96
N GLY A 217 -1.08 -10.70 -12.09
CA GLY A 217 -1.32 -11.43 -13.35
C GLY A 217 -0.29 -12.53 -13.58
N ALA A 218 -0.11 -12.90 -14.84
CA ALA A 218 0.87 -13.91 -15.21
C ALA A 218 2.31 -13.35 -15.21
N PRO A 219 3.32 -14.23 -15.08
CA PRO A 219 4.73 -13.83 -15.05
C PRO A 219 5.26 -13.14 -16.33
N ASP A 220 4.43 -13.07 -17.40
CA ASP A 220 4.79 -12.42 -18.65
C ASP A 220 4.79 -10.87 -18.60
N GLY A 221 4.50 -10.27 -17.43
CA GLY A 221 4.65 -8.84 -17.20
C GLY A 221 3.61 -7.95 -17.89
N LYS A 222 2.39 -8.45 -18.10
CA LYS A 222 1.29 -7.67 -18.69
C LYS A 222 0.22 -7.25 -17.68
N GLY A 223 0.36 -7.63 -16.38
CA GLY A 223 -0.67 -7.44 -15.38
C GLY A 223 -1.98 -8.17 -15.72
N LEU A 224 -3.06 -7.84 -15.04
CA LEU A 224 -4.37 -8.43 -15.32
C LEU A 224 -5.06 -7.76 -16.49
N LEU A 225 -4.99 -6.43 -16.58
CA LEU A 225 -5.70 -5.63 -17.58
C LEU A 225 -5.29 -5.95 -19.03
N PHE A 226 -4.02 -6.24 -19.27
CA PHE A 226 -3.47 -6.49 -20.61
C PHE A 226 -3.22 -7.97 -20.89
N ASP A 227 -3.72 -8.87 -20.05
CA ASP A 227 -3.69 -10.32 -20.32
C ASP A 227 -4.75 -10.67 -21.39
N ASP A 228 -4.31 -10.91 -22.61
CA ASP A 228 -5.15 -11.23 -23.77
C ASP A 228 -6.02 -12.50 -23.59
N ARG A 229 -5.71 -13.32 -22.58
CA ARG A 229 -6.51 -14.52 -22.22
C ARG A 229 -7.74 -14.17 -21.41
N ARG A 230 -7.89 -12.93 -20.97
CA ARG A 230 -8.97 -12.44 -20.11
C ARG A 230 -9.91 -11.54 -20.90
N ALA A 231 -11.21 -11.75 -20.70
CA ALA A 231 -12.25 -10.92 -21.33
C ALA A 231 -12.58 -9.65 -20.54
N CYS A 232 -11.93 -9.42 -19.40
CA CYS A 232 -12.16 -8.23 -18.57
C CYS A 232 -11.52 -6.98 -19.20
N GLY A 233 -12.03 -5.80 -18.85
CA GLY A 233 -11.55 -4.51 -19.38
C GLY A 233 -11.39 -3.42 -18.33
N LEU A 234 -11.70 -3.72 -17.06
CA LEU A 234 -11.58 -2.81 -15.93
C LEU A 234 -10.75 -3.46 -14.83
N GLU A 235 -9.87 -2.71 -14.19
CA GLU A 235 -9.09 -3.19 -13.04
C GLU A 235 -9.10 -2.14 -11.93
N HIS A 236 -9.62 -2.51 -10.76
CA HIS A 236 -9.59 -1.69 -9.55
C HIS A 236 -8.30 -2.03 -8.79
N GLN A 237 -7.30 -1.18 -8.94
CA GLN A 237 -5.99 -1.37 -8.31
C GLN A 237 -5.24 -0.03 -8.25
N GLY A 238 -4.36 0.14 -7.28
CA GLY A 238 -3.57 1.36 -7.10
C GLY A 238 -2.63 1.68 -8.27
N SER A 239 -2.00 2.84 -8.22
CA SER A 239 -1.11 3.33 -9.28
C SER A 239 0.14 2.47 -9.49
N PHE A 240 0.52 1.63 -8.51
CA PHE A 240 1.59 0.65 -8.66
C PHE A 240 1.33 -0.38 -9.78
N ALA A 241 0.06 -0.58 -10.17
CA ALA A 241 -0.31 -1.47 -11.28
C ALA A 241 0.37 -1.10 -12.62
N LEU A 242 0.74 0.18 -12.81
CA LEU A 242 1.53 0.59 -13.99
C LEU A 242 2.82 -0.22 -14.14
N SER A 243 3.49 -0.57 -13.05
CA SER A 243 4.71 -1.37 -13.09
C SER A 243 4.43 -2.81 -13.55
N LEU A 244 3.24 -3.32 -13.25
CA LEU A 244 2.81 -4.67 -13.63
C LEU A 244 2.46 -4.77 -15.13
N TYR A 245 2.06 -3.66 -15.75
CA TYR A 245 1.70 -3.62 -17.18
C TYR A 245 2.91 -3.61 -18.12
N GLY A 246 4.12 -3.42 -17.61
CA GLY A 246 5.36 -3.47 -18.38
C GLY A 246 5.29 -2.60 -19.65
N LEU A 247 5.55 -3.19 -20.81
CA LEU A 247 5.50 -2.48 -22.10
C LEU A 247 4.11 -1.98 -22.50
N ALA A 248 3.04 -2.47 -21.87
CA ALA A 248 1.67 -2.02 -22.13
C ALA A 248 1.27 -0.78 -21.28
N ALA A 249 2.04 -0.40 -20.28
CA ALA A 249 1.75 0.73 -19.40
C ALA A 249 1.38 2.04 -20.12
N PRO A 250 2.01 2.43 -21.25
CA PRO A 250 1.61 3.64 -21.98
C PRO A 250 0.19 3.60 -22.57
N ARG A 251 -0.39 2.40 -22.70
CA ARG A 251 -1.77 2.18 -23.18
C ARG A 251 -2.79 2.11 -22.04
N ALA A 252 -2.37 2.18 -20.79
CA ALA A 252 -3.27 2.25 -19.65
C ALA A 252 -3.87 3.66 -19.54
N ARG A 253 -5.13 3.72 -19.13
CA ARG A 253 -5.86 4.93 -18.77
C ARG A 253 -6.54 4.70 -17.43
N LEU A 254 -6.83 5.77 -16.72
CA LEU A 254 -7.47 5.68 -15.40
C LEU A 254 -8.68 6.61 -15.29
N THR A 255 -9.60 6.23 -14.43
CA THR A 255 -10.73 7.05 -13.99
C THR A 255 -10.97 6.84 -12.50
N ASP A 256 -11.81 7.68 -11.89
CA ASP A 256 -12.21 7.49 -10.50
C ASP A 256 -13.07 6.23 -10.31
N SER A 257 -12.87 5.53 -9.21
CA SER A 257 -13.61 4.32 -8.88
C SER A 257 -15.06 4.58 -8.46
N ALA A 258 -15.31 5.67 -7.75
CA ALA A 258 -16.59 5.96 -7.11
C ALA A 258 -17.85 5.76 -7.99
N PRO A 259 -17.89 6.18 -9.28
CA PRO A 259 -19.05 5.95 -10.13
C PRO A 259 -19.21 4.47 -10.52
N LEU A 260 -18.17 3.66 -10.43
CA LEU A 260 -18.10 2.30 -10.94
C LEU A 260 -18.26 1.24 -9.86
N LEU A 261 -18.15 1.64 -8.59
CA LEU A 261 -18.31 0.75 -7.45
C LEU A 261 -19.72 0.14 -7.40
N PRO A 262 -19.88 -1.09 -6.86
CA PRO A 262 -21.17 -1.73 -6.71
C PRO A 262 -22.20 -0.82 -6.02
N GLU A 263 -23.44 -0.87 -6.48
CA GLU A 263 -24.57 -0.06 -5.99
C GLU A 263 -24.38 1.47 -6.09
N GLY A 264 -23.46 1.90 -6.95
CA GLY A 264 -23.28 3.30 -7.29
C GLY A 264 -22.65 4.14 -6.18
N GLY A 265 -21.38 4.42 -6.29
CA GLY A 265 -20.64 5.24 -5.32
C GLY A 265 -20.91 6.74 -5.42
N GLY A 266 -21.62 7.20 -6.41
CA GLY A 266 -21.91 8.62 -6.54
C GLY A 266 -20.68 9.50 -6.79
N ARG A 267 -20.56 10.59 -6.01
CA ARG A 267 -19.47 11.56 -6.12
C ARG A 267 -18.25 11.10 -5.33
N VAL A 268 -17.05 11.30 -5.90
CA VAL A 268 -15.76 11.06 -5.18
C VAL A 268 -15.73 11.88 -3.88
N GLN A 269 -15.53 11.20 -2.77
CA GLN A 269 -15.38 11.81 -1.44
C GLN A 269 -13.91 12.17 -1.14
N ALA A 270 -13.01 11.23 -1.39
CA ALA A 270 -11.57 11.33 -1.30
C ALA A 270 -10.95 10.22 -2.13
N HIS A 271 -9.65 10.28 -2.40
CA HIS A 271 -8.91 9.14 -2.90
C HIS A 271 -8.21 8.43 -1.74
N GLU A 272 -8.23 7.12 -1.75
CA GLU A 272 -7.28 6.37 -0.97
C GLU A 272 -5.89 6.52 -1.55
N VAL A 273 -4.91 6.48 -0.66
CA VAL A 273 -3.50 6.50 -1.00
C VAL A 273 -2.76 5.50 -0.13
N SER A 274 -1.73 4.90 -0.68
CA SER A 274 -0.79 4.04 0.04
C SER A 274 0.63 4.45 -0.28
N GLY A 275 1.60 3.82 0.34
CA GLY A 275 3.00 4.11 0.05
C GLY A 275 3.93 3.23 0.85
N ASP A 276 5.23 3.37 0.58
CA ASP A 276 6.26 2.73 1.38
C ASP A 276 6.87 3.77 2.32
N PHE A 277 7.10 3.36 3.57
CA PHE A 277 7.64 4.20 4.64
C PHE A 277 8.96 3.64 5.12
N ALA A 278 9.97 4.50 5.26
CA ALA A 278 11.27 4.14 5.79
C ALA A 278 11.37 4.52 7.27
N ALA A 279 11.92 3.61 8.08
CA ALA A 279 12.18 3.81 9.50
C ALA A 279 13.57 3.30 9.88
N LEU A 280 14.15 3.86 10.94
CA LEU A 280 15.45 3.45 11.49
C LEU A 280 15.27 2.48 12.64
N LEU A 281 16.05 1.38 12.62
CA LEU A 281 16.23 0.47 13.75
C LEU A 281 17.63 0.62 14.38
N SER A 282 18.50 1.47 13.83
CA SER A 282 19.87 1.67 14.26
C SER A 282 20.22 3.15 14.23
N ASP A 283 20.83 3.65 15.31
CA ASP A 283 21.25 5.07 15.44
C ASP A 283 22.64 5.35 14.80
N ARG A 284 23.03 4.53 13.82
CA ARG A 284 24.31 4.74 13.11
C ARG A 284 24.24 6.02 12.26
N PRO A 285 25.31 6.85 12.28
CA PRO A 285 25.36 8.08 11.49
C PRO A 285 25.08 7.85 9.99
N GLU A 286 25.65 6.78 9.41
CA GLU A 286 25.49 6.45 8.00
C GLU A 286 24.04 6.09 7.64
N ALA A 287 23.34 5.43 8.56
CA ALA A 287 21.92 5.11 8.38
C ALA A 287 21.05 6.36 8.47
N ARG A 288 21.35 7.27 9.40
CA ARG A 288 20.69 8.59 9.51
C ARG A 288 20.90 9.43 8.25
N ASP A 289 22.14 9.52 7.75
CA ASP A 289 22.47 10.21 6.51
C ASP A 289 21.72 9.64 5.32
N LEU A 290 21.50 8.33 5.28
CA LEU A 290 20.75 7.69 4.22
C LEU A 290 19.26 7.98 4.31
N ILE A 291 18.65 7.95 5.49
CA ILE A 291 17.24 8.36 5.69
C ILE A 291 17.05 9.83 5.29
N GLU A 292 17.95 10.73 5.70
CA GLU A 292 17.89 12.13 5.31
C GLU A 292 17.91 12.29 3.78
N LYS A 293 18.78 11.56 3.09
CA LYS A 293 18.81 11.54 1.62
C LYS A 293 17.53 11.00 1.02
N LEU A 294 17.00 9.88 1.54
CA LEU A 294 15.74 9.28 1.07
C LEU A 294 14.55 10.22 1.27
N ALA A 295 14.48 10.94 2.39
CA ALA A 295 13.45 11.91 2.68
C ALA A 295 13.61 13.22 1.90
N SER A 296 14.81 13.56 1.45
CA SER A 296 15.08 14.83 0.78
C SER A 296 14.38 14.94 -0.58
N ARG A 297 14.04 16.17 -1.00
CA ARG A 297 13.54 16.44 -2.34
C ARG A 297 14.42 15.81 -3.43
N LYS A 298 15.75 15.90 -3.29
CA LYS A 298 16.70 15.37 -4.28
C LYS A 298 16.62 13.84 -4.37
N GLY A 299 16.62 13.14 -3.23
CA GLY A 299 16.50 11.70 -3.19
C GLY A 299 15.17 11.22 -3.75
N GLN A 300 14.07 11.87 -3.37
CA GLN A 300 12.73 11.59 -3.89
C GLN A 300 12.63 11.83 -5.41
N GLN A 301 13.24 12.92 -5.93
CA GLN A 301 13.27 13.20 -7.37
C GLN A 301 14.05 12.12 -8.12
N GLU A 302 15.23 11.73 -7.63
CA GLU A 302 16.01 10.67 -8.26
C GLU A 302 15.26 9.33 -8.30
N TRP A 303 14.48 9.05 -7.27
CA TRP A 303 13.66 7.83 -7.22
C TRP A 303 12.52 7.88 -8.25
N VAL A 304 11.78 8.99 -8.30
CA VAL A 304 10.73 9.22 -9.31
C VAL A 304 11.28 9.08 -10.73
N ASP A 305 12.44 9.69 -11.01
CA ASP A 305 13.02 9.70 -12.34
C ASP A 305 13.56 8.32 -12.77
N ARG A 306 14.12 7.54 -11.83
CA ARG A 306 14.81 6.28 -12.14
C ARG A 306 13.96 5.04 -11.94
N ALA A 307 13.19 5.00 -10.85
CA ALA A 307 12.37 3.85 -10.50
C ALA A 307 10.91 3.99 -10.98
N HIS A 308 10.57 5.16 -11.51
CA HIS A 308 9.24 5.43 -12.04
C HIS A 308 8.11 5.31 -11.00
N VAL A 309 8.42 5.53 -9.75
CA VAL A 309 7.47 5.62 -8.63
C VAL A 309 6.88 7.01 -8.49
N PHE A 310 5.95 7.19 -7.57
CA PHE A 310 5.41 8.49 -7.18
C PHE A 310 5.94 8.88 -5.80
N SER A 311 5.93 10.18 -5.51
CA SER A 311 6.41 10.73 -4.25
C SER A 311 5.30 11.45 -3.51
N ALA A 312 5.29 11.34 -2.19
CA ALA A 312 4.49 12.14 -1.29
C ALA A 312 5.09 13.54 -1.04
N ASN A 313 6.35 13.77 -1.43
CA ASN A 313 7.01 15.07 -1.29
C ASN A 313 6.49 16.05 -2.35
N ARG A 314 5.76 17.08 -1.89
CA ARG A 314 5.09 18.06 -2.77
C ARG A 314 6.02 18.95 -3.60
N ARG A 315 7.33 18.94 -3.32
CA ARG A 315 8.34 19.70 -4.08
C ARG A 315 8.99 18.90 -5.21
N VAL A 316 8.67 17.64 -5.32
CA VAL A 316 9.14 16.79 -6.42
C VAL A 316 8.42 17.18 -7.71
N THR A 317 9.17 17.28 -8.81
CA THR A 317 8.61 17.57 -10.12
C THR A 317 7.85 16.36 -10.64
N PRO A 318 6.58 16.51 -11.03
CA PRO A 318 5.80 15.40 -11.59
C PRO A 318 6.43 14.87 -12.88
N PRO A 319 6.26 13.56 -13.18
CA PRO A 319 6.63 12.99 -14.48
C PRO A 319 5.92 13.68 -15.64
N ASP A 320 6.61 13.77 -16.78
CA ASP A 320 6.12 14.49 -17.99
C ASP A 320 5.25 13.61 -18.91
N ASP A 321 4.96 12.37 -18.57
CA ASP A 321 4.03 11.55 -19.34
C ASP A 321 2.58 11.73 -18.91
N ALA A 322 1.64 11.48 -19.83
CA ALA A 322 0.23 11.79 -19.61
C ALA A 322 -0.39 11.03 -18.42
N VAL A 323 -0.08 9.75 -18.27
CA VAL A 323 -0.69 8.88 -17.24
C VAL A 323 -0.07 9.14 -15.87
N ARG A 324 1.28 9.14 -15.81
CA ARG A 324 1.98 9.40 -14.56
C ARG A 324 1.80 10.84 -14.09
N GLY A 325 1.82 11.80 -15.02
CA GLY A 325 1.54 13.19 -14.72
C GLY A 325 0.14 13.39 -14.16
N GLU A 326 -0.87 12.63 -14.63
CA GLU A 326 -2.22 12.66 -14.07
C GLU A 326 -2.25 12.10 -12.65
N ILE A 327 -1.60 10.96 -12.40
CA ILE A 327 -1.51 10.37 -11.05
C ILE A 327 -0.81 11.33 -10.09
N ALA A 328 0.33 11.88 -10.48
CA ALA A 328 1.07 12.84 -9.65
C ALA A 328 0.25 14.11 -9.35
N ARG A 329 -0.54 14.61 -10.33
CA ARG A 329 -1.46 15.73 -10.09
C ARG A 329 -2.57 15.39 -9.11
N ARG A 330 -3.10 14.16 -9.14
CA ARG A 330 -4.12 13.71 -8.19
C ARG A 330 -3.54 13.52 -6.80
N LEU A 331 -2.35 12.93 -6.68
CA LEU A 331 -1.62 12.82 -5.42
C LEU A 331 -1.28 14.19 -4.79
N ALA A 332 -1.09 15.23 -5.62
CA ALA A 332 -0.85 16.59 -5.14
C ALA A 332 -2.14 17.36 -4.77
N ARG A 333 -3.33 16.81 -4.99
CA ARG A 333 -4.61 17.50 -4.84
C ARG A 333 -5.61 16.66 -4.04
N GLY A 334 -5.47 16.68 -2.71
CA GLY A 334 -6.41 15.99 -1.81
C GLY A 334 -7.87 16.46 -1.93
N PRO A 335 -8.81 15.85 -1.18
CA PRO A 335 -8.55 15.06 0.02
C PRO A 335 -8.10 13.63 -0.25
N HIS A 336 -7.21 13.15 0.61
CA HIS A 336 -6.69 11.79 0.59
C HIS A 336 -6.91 11.12 1.95
N CYS A 337 -7.09 9.80 1.94
CA CYS A 337 -7.04 8.98 3.13
C CYS A 337 -6.01 7.86 2.89
N LEU A 338 -5.17 7.57 3.87
CA LEU A 338 -4.33 6.38 3.83
C LEU A 338 -5.21 5.14 3.79
N ASP A 339 -4.74 4.13 3.09
CA ASP A 339 -5.31 2.79 3.06
C ASP A 339 -5.58 2.29 4.48
N ALA A 340 -6.80 1.80 4.74
CA ALA A 340 -7.18 1.44 6.09
C ALA A 340 -6.42 0.21 6.60
N SER A 341 -6.20 -0.78 5.75
CA SER A 341 -5.46 -1.98 6.12
C SER A 341 -4.00 -1.68 6.45
N ASP A 342 -3.36 -0.74 5.73
CA ASP A 342 -1.98 -0.31 5.99
C ASP A 342 -1.80 0.37 7.36
N VAL A 343 -2.85 1.00 7.89
CA VAL A 343 -2.79 1.71 9.19
C VAL A 343 -3.35 0.89 10.37
N MET A 344 -4.01 -0.23 10.10
CA MET A 344 -4.51 -1.13 11.14
C MET A 344 -3.36 -1.87 11.84
N ALA A 345 -3.57 -2.25 13.10
CA ALA A 345 -2.66 -3.18 13.77
C ALA A 345 -2.56 -4.49 12.96
N PRO A 346 -1.37 -5.11 12.84
CA PRO A 346 -1.14 -6.28 11.99
C PRO A 346 -2.18 -7.39 12.13
N ALA A 347 -2.52 -7.78 13.35
CA ALA A 347 -3.51 -8.83 13.58
C ALA A 347 -4.91 -8.46 13.07
N VAL A 348 -5.30 -7.19 13.10
CA VAL A 348 -6.59 -6.71 12.59
C VAL A 348 -6.59 -6.72 11.06
N ARG A 349 -5.50 -6.27 10.46
CA ARG A 349 -5.27 -6.31 9.01
C ARG A 349 -5.35 -7.74 8.49
N ASP A 350 -4.65 -8.68 9.12
CA ASP A 350 -4.62 -10.08 8.70
C ASP A 350 -6.01 -10.73 8.80
N ALA A 351 -6.74 -10.45 9.88
CA ALA A 351 -8.14 -10.89 10.01
C ALA A 351 -9.05 -10.27 8.93
N PHE A 352 -8.76 -9.05 8.50
CA PHE A 352 -9.47 -8.37 7.41
C PHE A 352 -9.17 -9.04 6.06
N TYR A 353 -7.91 -9.32 5.76
CA TYR A 353 -7.50 -10.05 4.55
C TYR A 353 -8.15 -11.43 4.48
N GLU A 354 -8.11 -12.20 5.57
CA GLU A 354 -8.74 -13.51 5.65
C GLU A 354 -10.26 -13.42 5.41
N ALA A 355 -10.94 -12.46 6.04
CA ALA A 355 -12.37 -12.29 5.88
C ALA A 355 -12.75 -11.90 4.44
N ALA A 356 -11.96 -11.03 3.77
CA ALA A 356 -12.14 -10.68 2.37
C ALA A 356 -11.96 -11.91 1.47
N LEU A 357 -10.91 -12.69 1.70
CA LEU A 357 -10.62 -13.91 0.94
C LEU A 357 -11.74 -14.97 1.12
N LEU A 358 -12.23 -15.15 2.34
CA LEU A 358 -13.34 -16.06 2.64
C LEU A 358 -14.63 -15.61 1.96
N THR A 359 -14.89 -14.32 1.83
CA THR A 359 -16.05 -13.79 1.10
C THR A 359 -16.00 -14.22 -0.36
N VAL A 360 -14.85 -14.04 -1.03
CA VAL A 360 -14.68 -14.47 -2.42
C VAL A 360 -14.79 -16.00 -2.55
N ALA A 361 -14.19 -16.75 -1.64
CA ALA A 361 -14.25 -18.23 -1.65
C ALA A 361 -15.68 -18.76 -1.49
N ARG A 362 -16.49 -18.14 -0.61
CA ARG A 362 -17.90 -18.50 -0.43
C ARG A 362 -18.74 -18.13 -1.64
N ALA A 363 -18.55 -16.94 -2.22
CA ALA A 363 -19.19 -16.54 -3.47
C ALA A 363 -18.86 -17.49 -4.62
N ALA A 364 -17.58 -17.88 -4.76
CA ALA A 364 -17.12 -18.87 -5.74
C ALA A 364 -17.75 -20.27 -5.56
N ALA A 365 -18.13 -20.62 -4.34
CA ALA A 365 -18.84 -21.85 -4.01
C ALA A 365 -20.37 -21.71 -4.09
N GLY A 366 -20.92 -20.54 -4.48
CA GLY A 366 -22.36 -20.28 -4.52
C GLY A 366 -23.00 -20.26 -3.13
N ARG A 367 -22.24 -19.95 -2.07
CA ARG A 367 -22.68 -19.93 -0.67
C ARG A 367 -22.89 -18.50 -0.20
N ASP A 368 -23.68 -18.36 0.86
CA ASP A 368 -23.78 -17.10 1.60
C ASP A 368 -22.43 -16.76 2.26
N ALA A 369 -22.01 -15.50 2.16
CA ALA A 369 -20.74 -15.05 2.74
C ALA A 369 -20.74 -15.11 4.28
N GLY A 370 -21.92 -15.09 4.93
CA GLY A 370 -22.00 -15.01 6.39
C GLY A 370 -21.34 -13.73 6.93
N ILE A 371 -21.54 -12.62 6.24
CA ILE A 371 -20.85 -11.32 6.51
C ILE A 371 -20.92 -10.95 7.99
N GLY A 372 -22.09 -11.10 8.61
CA GLY A 372 -22.24 -10.78 10.02
C GLY A 372 -21.33 -11.57 10.96
N ASP A 373 -20.98 -12.82 10.62
CA ASP A 373 -20.04 -13.64 11.39
C ASP A 373 -18.61 -13.19 11.14
N LEU A 374 -18.22 -13.00 9.87
CA LEU A 374 -16.89 -12.50 9.49
C LEU A 374 -16.58 -11.18 10.20
N LEU A 375 -17.48 -10.21 10.11
CA LEU A 375 -17.29 -8.90 10.73
C LEU A 375 -17.22 -8.96 12.26
N ARG A 376 -17.98 -9.87 12.90
CA ARG A 376 -17.86 -10.10 14.35
C ARG A 376 -16.51 -10.70 14.74
N ASP A 377 -15.95 -11.54 13.92
CA ASP A 377 -14.64 -12.15 14.20
C ASP A 377 -13.54 -11.13 14.05
N VAL A 378 -13.51 -10.29 13.00
CA VAL A 378 -12.58 -9.17 12.91
C VAL A 378 -12.76 -8.18 14.06
N GLN A 379 -14.01 -7.89 14.50
CA GLN A 379 -14.26 -7.03 15.66
C GLN A 379 -13.66 -7.59 16.94
N LYS A 380 -13.70 -8.90 17.16
CA LYS A 380 -13.05 -9.52 18.34
C LYS A 380 -11.54 -9.32 18.35
N VAL A 381 -10.91 -9.43 17.18
CA VAL A 381 -9.47 -9.17 17.04
C VAL A 381 -9.17 -7.69 17.31
N GLN A 382 -9.95 -6.77 16.76
CA GLN A 382 -9.83 -5.33 17.04
C GLN A 382 -10.00 -5.00 18.54
N ASP A 383 -11.00 -5.60 19.21
CA ASP A 383 -11.24 -5.40 20.62
C ASP A 383 -10.05 -5.91 21.48
N ALA A 384 -9.45 -7.03 21.10
CA ALA A 384 -8.27 -7.59 21.75
C ALA A 384 -7.02 -6.69 21.59
N GLN A 385 -6.78 -6.20 20.39
CA GLN A 385 -5.67 -5.28 20.12
C GLN A 385 -5.83 -3.94 20.86
N SER A 386 -7.03 -3.38 20.86
CA SER A 386 -7.32 -2.13 21.58
C SER A 386 -7.07 -2.22 23.09
N ALA A 387 -7.19 -3.41 23.66
CA ALA A 387 -6.93 -3.66 25.10
C ALA A 387 -5.42 -3.69 25.42
N GLN A 388 -4.56 -3.97 24.42
CA GLN A 388 -3.11 -4.03 24.63
C GLN A 388 -2.45 -2.64 24.62
N GLY A 389 -3.13 -1.64 24.06
CA GLY A 389 -2.60 -0.29 23.84
C GLY A 389 -1.49 -0.30 22.79
N GLY A 390 -1.47 0.65 21.91
CA GLY A 390 -0.44 0.76 20.87
C GLY A 390 -0.36 2.19 20.37
N MET A 391 0.79 2.54 19.78
CA MET A 391 0.93 3.76 19.02
C MET A 391 0.13 3.57 17.72
N ALA A 392 -0.68 4.55 17.34
CA ALA A 392 -1.37 4.58 16.06
C ALA A 392 -1.29 5.99 15.49
N PRO A 393 -1.37 6.16 14.18
CA PRO A 393 -1.48 7.48 13.58
C PRO A 393 -2.65 8.26 14.20
N GLU A 394 -2.47 9.56 14.46
CA GLU A 394 -3.57 10.38 14.99
C GLU A 394 -4.65 10.63 13.94
N THR A 395 -4.27 10.72 12.69
CA THR A 395 -5.16 10.96 11.55
C THR A 395 -4.65 10.21 10.34
N VAL A 396 -5.55 9.71 9.51
CA VAL A 396 -5.24 9.01 8.26
C VAL A 396 -5.85 9.72 7.05
N CYS A 397 -6.69 10.72 7.26
CA CYS A 397 -7.26 11.52 6.19
C CYS A 397 -6.74 12.96 6.24
N SER A 398 -6.41 13.53 5.07
CA SER A 398 -6.14 14.95 4.97
C SER A 398 -7.42 15.74 5.25
N ARG A 399 -7.32 16.75 6.10
CA ARG A 399 -8.39 17.74 6.27
C ARG A 399 -8.14 18.88 5.28
N LYS A 400 -9.21 19.30 4.59
CA LYS A 400 -9.13 20.45 3.68
C LYS A 400 -8.68 21.71 4.40
#